data_56e78ad3c1afbe3d5a26c7e9d57cee1d
#
_entry.id   56e78ad3c1afbe3d5a26c7e9d57cee1d
#
_cell.length_a   1.000
_cell.length_b   1.000
_cell.length_c   1.000
_cell.angle_alpha   90.00
_cell.angle_beta   90.00
_cell.angle_gamma   90.00
#
_symmetry.space_group_name_H-M   'P 1'
#
loop_
_entity.id
_entity.type
_entity.pdbx_description
1 polymer ?
#
loop_
_entity_poly.entity_id
_entity_poly.type
_entity_poly.pdbx_seq_one_letter_code
_entity_poly.pdbx_strand_id
1 'polypeptide(L)'
;MTAELAVTRKALAAVCADVREGGPADFSGSAGHGTAGHGTAARAAEGRDESVLVAAPTSAEEAAAVMRVAAEHELAVVARGGGSRLCWGTPPPRCDLVIDMSRMSGVVEHAAGDLVARVQAGARMGDVAAVLSQAGQEIALDVPAGATIGGIVASGLAGPRRLRYGTPRDLLIGITIVRADGTVAKSGGKVVKNVAGYDLGKLLAGSAGTLGLITEATFRLHPLPAARAYVTAEYVSVSVACDAVAAAANSPLVSSAVELGRPEPGGPIRLGVLLEGSDDGVQARSMRMADLLGNGEVSAEPPSWWPGAPQAGPGETLIRVSFWVSALGHVLDAAEAAALGPGVAPAVAGSAGAGVLYVTVPAAADAGPAAEFAGTLRAAVAGERCGVVVLAAPAAVREKLAGRGGMNGTVPGLALMRAVKDQFDPGHRMAPGRFPEGA
;
A
#
# COMPACT_ATOMS: atom_id res chain seq x y z
N MET A 1 29.65 4.57 -19.43
CA MET A 1 28.42 5.23 -19.97
C MET A 1 28.43 5.09 -21.47
N THR A 2 27.41 4.44 -22.03
CA THR A 2 27.27 4.30 -23.49
C THR A 2 26.98 5.64 -24.14
N ALA A 3 27.26 5.80 -25.45
CA ALA A 3 26.97 7.07 -26.17
C ALA A 3 25.47 7.41 -26.13
N GLU A 4 24.61 6.40 -26.18
CA GLU A 4 23.15 6.53 -26.11
C GLU A 4 22.68 7.07 -24.74
N LEU A 5 23.23 6.56 -23.62
CA LEU A 5 22.92 7.06 -22.29
C LEU A 5 23.34 8.54 -22.10
N ALA A 6 24.47 8.94 -22.71
CA ALA A 6 24.92 10.33 -22.68
C ALA A 6 23.96 11.27 -23.44
N VAL A 7 23.42 10.84 -24.59
CA VAL A 7 22.42 11.58 -25.35
C VAL A 7 21.13 11.72 -24.56
N THR A 8 20.63 10.62 -24.00
CA THR A 8 19.42 10.59 -23.17
C THR A 8 19.56 11.49 -21.94
N ARG A 9 20.68 11.41 -21.23
CA ARG A 9 20.98 12.28 -20.08
C ARG A 9 20.97 13.76 -20.46
N LYS A 10 21.55 14.11 -21.61
CA LYS A 10 21.54 15.50 -22.12
C LYS A 10 20.14 15.97 -22.44
N ALA A 11 19.31 15.12 -23.06
CA ALA A 11 17.91 15.44 -23.36
C ALA A 11 17.10 15.65 -22.08
N LEU A 12 17.26 14.80 -21.08
CA LEU A 12 16.61 14.95 -19.77
C LEU A 12 17.08 16.22 -19.05
N ALA A 13 18.39 16.52 -19.06
CA ALA A 13 18.95 17.72 -18.42
C ALA A 13 18.52 19.03 -19.10
N ALA A 14 18.05 18.99 -20.33
CA ALA A 14 17.48 20.16 -21.01
C ALA A 14 16.05 20.51 -20.50
N VAL A 15 15.36 19.57 -19.86
CA VAL A 15 13.95 19.73 -19.43
C VAL A 15 13.76 19.56 -17.92
N CYS A 16 14.77 19.06 -17.19
CA CYS A 16 14.75 18.88 -15.75
C CYS A 16 16.11 19.30 -15.18
N ALA A 17 16.09 20.20 -14.21
CA ALA A 17 17.32 20.74 -13.63
C ALA A 17 18.11 19.73 -12.78
N ASP A 18 17.43 18.72 -12.22
CA ASP A 18 18.02 17.71 -11.36
C ASP A 18 17.98 16.34 -12.06
N VAL A 19 19.04 16.07 -12.85
CA VAL A 19 19.24 14.80 -13.54
C VAL A 19 20.64 14.25 -13.21
N ARG A 20 20.67 13.03 -12.67
CA ARG A 20 21.91 12.37 -12.25
C ARG A 20 21.90 10.87 -12.58
N GLU A 21 23.04 10.25 -12.46
CA GLU A 21 23.13 8.80 -12.46
C GLU A 21 22.62 8.23 -11.13
N GLY A 22 21.84 7.15 -11.21
CA GLY A 22 21.30 6.47 -10.05
C GLY A 22 22.33 5.58 -9.36
N GLY A 23 22.21 5.48 -8.05
CA GLY A 23 22.98 4.57 -7.21
C GLY A 23 22.06 3.61 -6.41
N PRO A 24 22.62 2.69 -5.63
CA PRO A 24 21.86 1.73 -4.84
C PRO A 24 20.80 2.37 -3.92
N ALA A 25 21.05 3.58 -3.41
CA ALA A 25 20.12 4.33 -2.57
C ALA A 25 18.83 4.75 -3.30
N ASP A 26 18.87 4.88 -4.62
CA ASP A 26 17.70 5.27 -5.41
C ASP A 26 16.68 4.14 -5.54
N PHE A 27 17.09 2.93 -5.24
CA PHE A 27 16.30 1.71 -5.29
C PHE A 27 15.94 1.17 -3.92
N SER A 28 16.53 1.72 -2.84
CA SER A 28 16.23 1.38 -1.46
C SER A 28 15.24 2.37 -0.85
N GLY A 29 14.36 1.90 0.03
CA GLY A 29 13.49 2.79 0.80
C GLY A 29 14.28 3.54 1.87
N SER A 30 14.02 4.82 2.06
CA SER A 30 14.48 5.59 3.22
C SER A 30 13.65 5.25 4.46
N ALA A 31 13.65 3.99 4.88
CA ALA A 31 13.19 3.62 6.22
C ALA A 31 14.39 3.81 7.16
N GLY A 32 14.36 4.88 7.94
CA GLY A 32 15.24 5.00 9.09
C GLY A 32 14.91 3.91 10.10
N HIS A 33 15.59 2.82 9.98
CA HIS A 33 15.98 1.79 10.96
C HIS A 33 16.62 0.64 10.17
N GLY A 34 17.92 0.61 10.20
CA GLY A 34 18.90 -0.38 9.80
C GLY A 34 18.40 -1.75 9.32
N THR A 35 18.03 -1.84 8.07
CA THR A 35 18.16 -3.07 7.30
C THR A 35 18.36 -2.67 5.85
N ALA A 36 19.52 -2.98 5.29
CA ALA A 36 19.78 -2.97 3.87
C ALA A 36 18.89 -4.04 3.20
N GLY A 37 17.59 -3.74 3.10
CA GLY A 37 16.67 -4.49 2.25
C GLY A 37 17.07 -4.20 0.82
N HIS A 38 17.59 -5.17 0.12
CA HIS A 38 17.90 -5.12 -1.29
C HIS A 38 16.63 -4.71 -2.04
N GLY A 39 16.52 -3.44 -2.39
CA GLY A 39 15.39 -2.90 -3.13
C GLY A 39 15.27 -3.63 -4.47
N THR A 40 14.05 -3.99 -4.83
CA THR A 40 13.77 -4.80 -6.03
C THR A 40 14.10 -4.10 -7.34
N ALA A 41 14.17 -2.76 -7.35
CA ALA A 41 14.71 -2.02 -8.48
C ALA A 41 16.24 -2.10 -8.55
N ALA A 42 16.95 -2.29 -7.41
CA ALA A 42 18.39 -2.55 -7.41
C ALA A 42 18.73 -3.89 -8.13
N ARG A 43 17.84 -4.88 -8.09
CA ARG A 43 18.05 -6.15 -8.79
C ARG A 43 17.77 -6.12 -10.30
N ALA A 44 17.00 -5.17 -10.79
CA ALA A 44 16.97 -4.90 -12.23
C ALA A 44 18.35 -4.38 -12.72
N ALA A 45 19.12 -3.77 -11.80
CA ALA A 45 20.50 -3.34 -12.02
C ALA A 45 21.56 -4.37 -11.56
N GLU A 46 21.22 -5.34 -10.68
CA GLU A 46 22.10 -6.44 -10.28
C GLU A 46 22.26 -7.43 -11.42
N GLY A 47 23.22 -7.20 -12.28
CA GLY A 47 23.57 -8.08 -13.41
C GLY A 47 23.55 -7.39 -14.76
N ARG A 48 23.26 -6.09 -14.82
CA ARG A 48 23.47 -5.25 -15.99
C ARG A 48 24.40 -4.11 -15.61
N ASP A 49 25.42 -3.93 -16.41
CA ASP A 49 26.37 -2.79 -16.36
C ASP A 49 25.71 -1.48 -16.88
N GLU A 50 24.39 -1.38 -16.79
CA GLU A 50 23.58 -0.26 -17.30
C GLU A 50 23.28 0.71 -16.19
N SER A 51 23.89 1.90 -16.26
CA SER A 51 23.62 3.03 -15.37
C SER A 51 22.16 3.46 -15.52
N VAL A 52 21.42 3.54 -14.43
CA VAL A 52 20.04 4.06 -14.39
C VAL A 52 20.11 5.58 -14.20
N LEU A 53 19.26 6.33 -14.92
CA LEU A 53 19.14 7.76 -14.73
C LEU A 53 18.07 8.08 -13.67
N VAL A 54 18.29 9.17 -12.93
CA VAL A 54 17.32 9.71 -11.97
C VAL A 54 17.00 11.14 -12.35
N ALA A 55 15.71 11.47 -12.50
CA ALA A 55 15.24 12.82 -12.68
C ALA A 55 14.32 13.21 -11.51
N ALA A 56 14.54 14.39 -10.91
CA ALA A 56 13.75 14.87 -9.79
C ALA A 56 13.03 16.19 -10.16
N PRO A 57 11.86 16.11 -10.82
CA PRO A 57 11.09 17.28 -11.23
C PRO A 57 10.50 18.03 -10.03
N THR A 58 10.33 19.35 -10.20
CA THR A 58 9.77 20.27 -9.20
C THR A 58 8.32 20.66 -9.48
N SER A 59 7.82 20.36 -10.68
CA SER A 59 6.44 20.68 -11.10
C SER A 59 5.85 19.58 -12.00
N ALA A 60 4.54 19.62 -12.18
CA ALA A 60 3.84 18.71 -13.10
C ALA A 60 4.27 18.95 -14.56
N GLU A 61 4.57 20.19 -14.93
CA GLU A 61 5.05 20.59 -16.26
C GLU A 61 6.44 20.03 -16.54
N GLU A 62 7.35 20.12 -15.55
CA GLU A 62 8.69 19.54 -15.62
C GLU A 62 8.61 18.01 -15.70
N ALA A 63 7.78 17.39 -14.86
CA ALA A 63 7.52 15.95 -14.92
C ALA A 63 6.96 15.52 -16.29
N ALA A 64 6.06 16.31 -16.88
CA ALA A 64 5.51 16.06 -18.22
C ALA A 64 6.60 16.16 -19.30
N ALA A 65 7.52 17.12 -19.20
CA ALA A 65 8.64 17.24 -20.12
C ALA A 65 9.60 16.03 -20.00
N VAL A 66 9.93 15.60 -18.79
CA VAL A 66 10.70 14.37 -18.53
C VAL A 66 10.02 13.14 -19.15
N MET A 67 8.70 13.00 -18.99
CA MET A 67 7.95 11.87 -19.55
C MET A 67 7.91 11.89 -21.08
N ARG A 68 7.89 13.06 -21.72
CA ARG A 68 8.03 13.16 -23.20
C ARG A 68 9.38 12.67 -23.67
N VAL A 69 10.47 13.10 -23.03
CA VAL A 69 11.81 12.60 -23.34
C VAL A 69 11.89 11.08 -23.13
N ALA A 70 11.31 10.58 -22.01
CA ALA A 70 11.25 9.15 -21.75
C ALA A 70 10.46 8.40 -22.84
N ALA A 71 9.41 9.03 -23.41
CA ALA A 71 8.66 8.48 -24.51
C ALA A 71 9.45 8.42 -25.83
N GLU A 72 10.14 9.50 -26.17
CA GLU A 72 10.97 9.62 -27.37
C GLU A 72 12.15 8.63 -27.39
N HIS A 73 12.69 8.34 -26.20
CA HIS A 73 13.82 7.40 -26.04
C HIS A 73 13.37 5.99 -25.59
N GLU A 74 12.09 5.69 -25.57
CA GLU A 74 11.52 4.39 -25.18
C GLU A 74 11.99 3.87 -23.82
N LEU A 75 12.21 4.78 -22.85
CA LEU A 75 12.73 4.45 -21.53
C LEU A 75 11.67 3.75 -20.66
N ALA A 76 12.10 2.70 -19.95
CA ALA A 76 11.33 2.10 -18.87
C ALA A 76 11.43 2.98 -17.62
N VAL A 77 10.27 3.45 -17.13
CA VAL A 77 10.18 4.45 -16.07
C VAL A 77 9.65 3.84 -14.79
N VAL A 78 10.30 4.13 -13.66
CA VAL A 78 9.80 3.79 -12.32
C VAL A 78 9.65 5.07 -11.51
N ALA A 79 8.43 5.35 -11.03
CA ALA A 79 8.17 6.44 -10.11
C ALA A 79 8.62 6.08 -8.69
N ARG A 80 9.30 7.00 -8.00
CA ARG A 80 9.74 6.86 -6.63
C ARG A 80 9.25 8.04 -5.79
N GLY A 81 8.63 7.71 -4.64
CA GLY A 81 8.42 8.65 -3.54
C GLY A 81 9.42 8.33 -2.42
N GLY A 82 8.95 7.93 -1.23
CA GLY A 82 9.81 7.48 -0.13
C GLY A 82 10.50 6.12 -0.34
N GLY A 83 10.21 5.41 -1.43
CA GLY A 83 10.82 4.12 -1.78
C GLY A 83 10.38 2.92 -0.96
N SER A 84 9.64 3.10 0.13
CA SER A 84 9.32 2.04 1.12
C SER A 84 8.50 0.87 0.57
N ARG A 85 7.87 1.01 -0.59
CA ARG A 85 7.04 -0.02 -1.23
C ARG A 85 7.55 -0.44 -2.61
N LEU A 86 8.75 -0.03 -2.99
CA LEU A 86 9.38 -0.48 -4.24
C LEU A 86 9.63 -1.99 -4.27
N CYS A 87 9.73 -2.62 -3.09
CA CYS A 87 9.86 -4.08 -2.96
C CYS A 87 8.54 -4.85 -3.11
N TRP A 88 7.39 -4.17 -3.19
CA TRP A 88 6.10 -4.84 -3.37
C TRP A 88 5.86 -5.24 -4.82
N GLY A 89 5.24 -6.41 -5.00
CA GLY A 89 4.94 -6.98 -6.32
C GLY A 89 6.16 -7.54 -7.04
N THR A 90 5.98 -7.75 -8.33
CA THR A 90 7.07 -8.22 -9.21
C THR A 90 8.03 -7.06 -9.49
N PRO A 91 9.36 -7.26 -9.32
CA PRO A 91 10.33 -6.24 -9.69
C PRO A 91 10.28 -5.96 -11.19
N PRO A 92 10.46 -4.70 -11.61
CA PRO A 92 10.56 -4.37 -13.02
C PRO A 92 11.75 -5.13 -13.67
N PRO A 93 11.55 -5.82 -14.79
CA PRO A 93 12.65 -6.49 -15.51
C PRO A 93 13.59 -5.47 -16.17
N ARG A 94 13.12 -4.23 -16.39
CA ARG A 94 13.86 -3.10 -16.96
C ARG A 94 13.50 -1.82 -16.21
N CYS A 95 14.50 -0.99 -15.93
CA CYS A 95 14.36 0.36 -15.37
C CYS A 95 15.49 1.23 -15.90
N ASP A 96 15.19 2.16 -16.79
CA ASP A 96 16.17 3.06 -17.40
C ASP A 96 16.15 4.42 -16.71
N LEU A 97 14.97 4.82 -16.20
CA LEU A 97 14.74 6.10 -15.57
C LEU A 97 13.93 5.94 -14.28
N VAL A 98 14.46 6.46 -13.18
CA VAL A 98 13.71 6.70 -11.95
C VAL A 98 13.25 8.15 -11.91
N ILE A 99 11.95 8.39 -11.72
CA ILE A 99 11.44 9.73 -11.45
C ILE A 99 11.24 9.89 -9.96
N ASP A 100 12.09 10.68 -9.33
CA ASP A 100 12.08 10.97 -7.89
C ASP A 100 11.15 12.15 -7.60
N MET A 101 10.03 11.86 -6.95
CA MET A 101 9.00 12.85 -6.64
C MET A 101 9.29 13.67 -5.38
N SER A 102 10.41 13.46 -4.71
CA SER A 102 10.72 14.09 -3.41
C SER A 102 10.74 15.62 -3.43
N ARG A 103 11.01 16.23 -4.60
CA ARG A 103 11.00 17.69 -4.77
C ARG A 103 9.61 18.29 -4.95
N MET A 104 8.59 17.49 -5.15
CA MET A 104 7.19 17.89 -5.21
C MET A 104 6.52 17.57 -3.86
N SER A 105 6.84 18.33 -2.80
CA SER A 105 6.55 17.99 -1.41
C SER A 105 5.64 18.98 -0.66
N GLY A 106 4.98 19.90 -1.36
CA GLY A 106 4.14 20.93 -0.76
C GLY A 106 2.70 20.52 -0.49
N VAL A 107 2.09 21.12 0.54
CA VAL A 107 0.64 21.24 0.65
C VAL A 107 0.24 22.44 -0.20
N VAL A 108 -0.38 22.17 -1.36
CA VAL A 108 -0.70 23.21 -2.35
C VAL A 108 -1.88 24.06 -1.90
N GLU A 109 -2.83 23.41 -1.21
CA GLU A 109 -4.03 24.08 -0.71
C GLU A 109 -4.62 23.30 0.47
N HIS A 110 -5.05 24.02 1.49
CA HIS A 110 -5.80 23.50 2.61
C HIS A 110 -7.07 24.36 2.79
N ALA A 111 -8.17 23.89 2.21
CA ALA A 111 -9.49 24.51 2.37
C ALA A 111 -10.16 23.93 3.63
N ALA A 112 -9.74 24.41 4.81
CA ALA A 112 -10.15 23.85 6.09
C ALA A 112 -11.68 23.90 6.30
N GLY A 113 -12.36 24.98 5.83
CA GLY A 113 -13.81 25.09 5.90
C GLY A 113 -14.57 24.03 5.09
N ASP A 114 -13.95 23.53 4.01
CA ASP A 114 -14.53 22.53 3.12
C ASP A 114 -14.05 21.10 3.43
N LEU A 115 -13.17 20.93 4.42
CA LEU A 115 -12.52 19.66 4.75
C LEU A 115 -11.81 19.05 3.54
N VAL A 116 -11.02 19.84 2.82
CA VAL A 116 -10.30 19.43 1.61
C VAL A 116 -8.84 19.89 1.66
N ALA A 117 -7.92 19.01 1.29
CA ALA A 117 -6.53 19.37 1.04
C ALA A 117 -6.05 18.86 -0.30
N ARG A 118 -5.28 19.69 -1.04
CA ARG A 118 -4.56 19.33 -2.25
C ARG A 118 -3.07 19.32 -1.95
N VAL A 119 -2.43 18.20 -2.22
CA VAL A 119 -1.07 17.90 -1.76
C VAL A 119 -0.26 17.32 -2.94
N GLN A 120 1.00 17.73 -3.05
CA GLN A 120 1.93 17.18 -4.03
C GLN A 120 2.34 15.74 -3.67
N ALA A 121 2.62 14.94 -4.70
CA ALA A 121 2.83 13.50 -4.56
C ALA A 121 4.05 13.09 -3.72
N GLY A 122 5.09 13.91 -3.69
CA GLY A 122 6.30 13.68 -2.89
C GLY A 122 6.20 14.15 -1.43
N ALA A 123 5.12 14.85 -1.04
CA ALA A 123 4.92 15.27 0.34
C ALA A 123 4.81 14.05 1.28
N ARG A 124 5.52 14.09 2.41
CA ARG A 124 5.48 13.03 3.42
C ARG A 124 4.22 13.18 4.26
N MET A 125 3.60 12.06 4.61
CA MET A 125 2.38 12.07 5.43
C MET A 125 2.56 12.80 6.76
N GLY A 126 3.72 12.67 7.41
CA GLY A 126 4.02 13.37 8.67
C GLY A 126 4.01 14.89 8.51
N ASP A 127 4.60 15.41 7.43
CA ASP A 127 4.64 16.85 7.16
C ASP A 127 3.24 17.37 6.81
N VAL A 128 2.48 16.62 6.04
CA VAL A 128 1.06 16.93 5.73
C VAL A 128 0.22 16.93 6.99
N ALA A 129 0.35 15.92 7.85
CA ALA A 129 -0.37 15.82 9.11
C ALA A 129 -0.07 17.00 10.04
N ALA A 130 1.19 17.46 10.10
CA ALA A 130 1.60 18.62 10.88
C ALA A 130 0.90 19.92 10.41
N VAL A 131 0.70 20.08 9.10
CA VAL A 131 -0.04 21.23 8.55
C VAL A 131 -1.53 21.14 8.86
N LEU A 132 -2.15 19.98 8.60
CA LEU A 132 -3.61 19.80 8.75
C LEU A 132 -4.05 19.83 10.21
N SER A 133 -3.23 19.33 11.13
CA SER A 133 -3.52 19.33 12.57
C SER A 133 -3.66 20.73 13.18
N GLN A 134 -3.05 21.75 12.58
CA GLN A 134 -3.21 23.14 13.01
C GLN A 134 -4.68 23.63 12.93
N ALA A 135 -5.47 23.02 12.02
CA ALA A 135 -6.90 23.26 11.91
C ALA A 135 -7.74 22.13 12.54
N GLY A 136 -7.13 21.25 13.34
CA GLY A 136 -7.83 20.11 13.95
C GLY A 136 -8.32 19.07 12.94
N GLN A 137 -7.60 18.87 11.82
CA GLN A 137 -8.01 18.01 10.73
C GLN A 137 -6.92 16.99 10.36
N GLU A 138 -7.33 15.90 9.71
CA GLU A 138 -6.42 14.86 9.24
C GLU A 138 -6.89 14.21 7.92
N ILE A 139 -5.95 13.60 7.18
CA ILE A 139 -6.25 12.54 6.24
C ILE A 139 -6.30 11.26 7.08
N ALA A 140 -7.48 10.69 7.29
CA ALA A 140 -7.70 9.57 8.22
C ALA A 140 -7.13 8.23 7.69
N LEU A 141 -5.82 8.18 7.47
CA LEU A 141 -5.05 7.01 7.02
C LEU A 141 -3.94 6.70 8.02
N ASP A 142 -3.90 5.45 8.47
CA ASP A 142 -2.84 4.97 9.37
C ASP A 142 -1.67 4.44 8.54
N VAL A 143 -0.81 5.36 8.14
CA VAL A 143 0.36 5.07 7.30
C VAL A 143 1.62 5.66 7.93
N PRO A 144 2.82 5.13 7.63
CA PRO A 144 4.05 5.67 8.19
C PRO A 144 4.23 7.15 7.85
N ALA A 145 4.71 7.94 8.81
CA ALA A 145 4.95 9.37 8.64
C ALA A 145 5.89 9.69 7.44
N GLY A 146 6.83 8.81 7.14
CA GLY A 146 7.74 8.95 5.99
C GLY A 146 7.15 8.50 4.65
N ALA A 147 5.95 7.92 4.62
CA ALA A 147 5.29 7.55 3.37
C ALA A 147 4.86 8.80 2.60
N THR A 148 5.09 8.82 1.29
CA THR A 148 4.70 9.97 0.45
C THR A 148 3.28 9.82 -0.09
N ILE A 149 2.61 10.93 -0.30
CA ILE A 149 1.22 10.99 -0.79
C ILE A 149 1.03 10.17 -2.07
N GLY A 150 1.88 10.36 -3.08
CA GLY A 150 1.82 9.59 -4.32
C GLY A 150 2.07 8.09 -4.10
N GLY A 151 3.01 7.75 -3.20
CA GLY A 151 3.30 6.37 -2.82
C GLY A 151 2.13 5.69 -2.08
N ILE A 152 1.44 6.42 -1.21
CA ILE A 152 0.23 5.95 -0.49
C ILE A 152 -0.89 5.64 -1.49
N VAL A 153 -1.16 6.56 -2.41
CA VAL A 153 -2.20 6.36 -3.45
C VAL A 153 -1.80 5.22 -4.37
N ALA A 154 -0.59 5.23 -4.94
CA ALA A 154 -0.14 4.22 -5.90
C ALA A 154 -0.10 2.80 -5.31
N SER A 155 0.24 2.64 -4.03
CA SER A 155 0.25 1.34 -3.35
C SER A 155 -1.11 0.92 -2.78
N GLY A 156 -2.06 1.86 -2.65
CA GLY A 156 -3.33 1.62 -1.96
C GLY A 156 -3.14 1.35 -0.46
N LEU A 157 -2.05 1.88 0.13
CA LEU A 157 -1.70 1.63 1.52
C LEU A 157 -2.73 2.21 2.48
N ALA A 158 -3.30 1.37 3.32
CA ALA A 158 -4.22 1.76 4.38
C ALA A 158 -3.96 0.90 5.62
N GLY A 159 -4.20 1.48 6.79
CA GLY A 159 -4.05 0.82 8.09
C GLY A 159 -5.38 0.48 8.76
N PRO A 160 -5.38 0.33 10.08
CA PRO A 160 -6.52 -0.12 10.89
C PRO A 160 -7.83 0.64 10.67
N ARG A 161 -7.78 1.97 10.61
CA ARG A 161 -8.98 2.81 10.48
C ARG A 161 -9.67 2.73 9.12
N ARG A 162 -9.17 1.85 8.20
CA ARG A 162 -9.88 1.57 6.93
C ARG A 162 -11.32 1.09 7.11
N LEU A 163 -11.64 0.51 8.25
CA LEU A 163 -13.00 0.07 8.55
C LEU A 163 -13.99 1.24 8.52
N ARG A 164 -13.63 2.36 9.12
CA ARG A 164 -14.49 3.54 9.25
C ARG A 164 -14.31 4.54 8.12
N TYR A 165 -13.06 4.82 7.75
CA TYR A 165 -12.75 5.92 6.83
C TYR A 165 -12.43 5.45 5.42
N GLY A 166 -12.26 4.14 5.22
CA GLY A 166 -11.88 3.57 3.94
C GLY A 166 -10.37 3.61 3.68
N THR A 167 -10.03 3.53 2.42
CA THR A 167 -8.68 3.46 1.89
C THR A 167 -8.32 4.78 1.18
N PRO A 168 -7.10 4.98 0.68
CA PRO A 168 -6.77 6.14 -0.15
C PRO A 168 -7.74 6.35 -1.30
N ARG A 169 -8.28 5.26 -1.88
CA ARG A 169 -9.28 5.31 -2.94
C ARG A 169 -10.59 6.00 -2.50
N ASP A 170 -10.98 5.81 -1.24
CA ASP A 170 -12.24 6.33 -0.71
C ASP A 170 -12.14 7.79 -0.27
N LEU A 171 -10.93 8.22 0.14
CA LEU A 171 -10.63 9.59 0.56
C LEU A 171 -10.20 10.50 -0.60
N LEU A 172 -9.72 9.92 -1.71
CA LEU A 172 -9.28 10.66 -2.88
C LEU A 172 -10.49 11.21 -3.64
N ILE A 173 -10.55 12.55 -3.80
CA ILE A 173 -11.61 13.25 -4.53
C ILE A 173 -11.10 13.94 -5.79
N GLY A 174 -9.79 14.09 -5.93
CA GLY A 174 -9.15 14.62 -7.14
C GLY A 174 -7.71 14.18 -7.27
N ILE A 175 -7.21 14.13 -8.50
CA ILE A 175 -5.84 13.74 -8.79
C ILE A 175 -5.32 14.44 -10.05
N THR A 176 -4.03 14.76 -10.05
CA THR A 176 -3.29 15.18 -11.24
C THR A 176 -2.22 14.15 -11.52
N ILE A 177 -2.15 13.68 -12.74
CA ILE A 177 -1.16 12.70 -13.21
C ILE A 177 -0.47 13.19 -14.48
N VAL A 178 0.72 12.65 -14.74
CA VAL A 178 1.36 12.70 -16.07
C VAL A 178 1.29 11.30 -16.66
N ARG A 179 0.72 11.17 -17.85
CA ARG A 179 0.63 9.93 -18.61
C ARG A 179 1.98 9.54 -19.20
N ALA A 180 2.08 8.32 -19.70
CA ALA A 180 3.29 7.80 -20.32
C ALA A 180 3.78 8.62 -21.54
N ASP A 181 2.88 9.35 -22.22
CA ASP A 181 3.16 10.25 -23.33
C ASP A 181 3.53 11.69 -22.91
N GLY A 182 3.60 11.96 -21.59
CA GLY A 182 3.84 13.29 -21.05
C GLY A 182 2.62 14.21 -21.01
N THR A 183 1.42 13.70 -21.29
CA THR A 183 0.19 14.47 -21.15
C THR A 183 -0.20 14.62 -19.69
N VAL A 184 -0.40 15.87 -19.23
CA VAL A 184 -0.95 16.14 -17.91
C VAL A 184 -2.46 15.93 -17.96
N ALA A 185 -2.96 15.04 -17.09
CA ALA A 185 -4.39 14.74 -16.98
C ALA A 185 -4.88 14.96 -15.55
N LYS A 186 -6.12 15.44 -15.42
CA LYS A 186 -6.78 15.67 -14.14
C LYS A 186 -8.09 14.91 -14.09
N SER A 187 -8.40 14.34 -12.94
CA SER A 187 -9.69 13.70 -12.66
C SER A 187 -10.20 14.13 -11.30
N GLY A 188 -11.53 14.30 -11.16
CA GLY A 188 -12.13 14.81 -9.94
C GLY A 188 -11.88 16.30 -9.71
N GLY A 189 -12.01 16.75 -8.47
CA GLY A 189 -11.87 18.17 -8.13
C GLY A 189 -11.90 18.39 -6.61
N LYS A 190 -12.30 19.59 -6.19
CA LYS A 190 -12.40 20.00 -4.79
C LYS A 190 -13.77 19.72 -4.17
N VAL A 191 -14.73 19.21 -4.92
CA VAL A 191 -16.10 18.95 -4.45
C VAL A 191 -16.22 17.48 -4.03
N VAL A 192 -16.74 17.27 -2.84
CA VAL A 192 -16.91 15.92 -2.26
C VAL A 192 -17.89 15.06 -3.08
N LYS A 193 -18.85 15.70 -3.76
CA LYS A 193 -19.81 15.01 -4.64
C LYS A 193 -19.63 15.51 -6.07
N ASN A 194 -18.86 14.75 -6.85
CA ASN A 194 -18.81 14.94 -8.30
C ASN A 194 -19.93 14.11 -8.95
N VAL A 195 -20.82 14.77 -9.69
CA VAL A 195 -21.97 14.15 -10.36
C VAL A 195 -21.79 14.04 -11.87
N ALA A 196 -20.69 14.55 -12.41
CA ALA A 196 -20.38 14.56 -13.84
C ALA A 196 -19.12 13.74 -14.15
N GLY A 197 -19.25 12.78 -15.03
CA GLY A 197 -18.13 11.96 -15.52
C GLY A 197 -17.76 10.78 -14.61
N TYR A 198 -16.80 10.00 -15.09
CA TYR A 198 -16.24 8.87 -14.34
C TYR A 198 -15.16 9.32 -13.37
N ASP A 199 -15.11 8.69 -12.20
CA ASP A 199 -14.06 8.94 -11.20
C ASP A 199 -12.79 8.14 -11.54
N LEU A 200 -12.13 8.56 -12.63
CA LEU A 200 -10.93 7.90 -13.16
C LEU A 200 -9.76 7.95 -12.17
N GLY A 201 -9.74 8.93 -11.26
CA GLY A 201 -8.71 9.04 -10.23
C GLY A 201 -8.60 7.80 -9.36
N LYS A 202 -9.72 7.10 -9.15
CA LYS A 202 -9.75 5.87 -8.36
C LYS A 202 -9.02 4.68 -8.98
N LEU A 203 -8.75 4.71 -10.30
CA LEU A 203 -7.92 3.71 -10.97
C LEU A 203 -6.45 3.79 -10.55
N LEU A 204 -6.00 4.99 -10.14
CA LEU A 204 -4.62 5.21 -9.72
C LEU A 204 -4.35 4.67 -8.30
N ALA A 205 -5.39 4.50 -7.47
CA ALA A 205 -5.26 3.92 -6.15
C ALA A 205 -4.99 2.41 -6.24
N GLY A 206 -3.79 2.00 -5.85
CA GLY A 206 -3.33 0.61 -5.97
C GLY A 206 -2.74 0.27 -7.34
N SER A 207 -2.51 1.25 -8.22
CA SER A 207 -1.93 1.04 -9.55
C SER A 207 -0.44 0.67 -9.55
N ALA A 208 0.25 0.75 -8.42
CA ALA A 208 1.69 0.51 -8.28
C ALA A 208 2.57 1.34 -9.26
N GLY A 209 2.06 2.48 -9.75
CA GLY A 209 2.75 3.34 -10.70
C GLY A 209 2.71 2.85 -12.15
N THR A 210 1.86 1.87 -12.47
CA THR A 210 1.78 1.29 -13.83
C THR A 210 0.90 2.07 -14.80
N LEU A 211 0.06 3.00 -14.32
CA LEU A 211 -0.90 3.74 -15.15
C LEU A 211 -0.49 5.19 -15.39
N GLY A 212 0.46 5.73 -14.65
CA GLY A 212 0.91 7.10 -14.80
C GLY A 212 1.66 7.59 -13.56
N LEU A 213 2.30 8.74 -13.71
CA LEU A 213 3.03 9.43 -12.66
C LEU A 213 2.09 10.37 -11.91
N ILE A 214 1.80 10.07 -10.65
CA ILE A 214 0.98 10.94 -9.78
C ILE A 214 1.80 12.15 -9.38
N THR A 215 1.29 13.36 -9.64
CA THR A 215 1.93 14.63 -9.28
C THR A 215 1.24 15.35 -8.14
N GLU A 216 -0.09 15.28 -8.06
CA GLU A 216 -0.88 15.84 -6.96
C GLU A 216 -2.07 14.93 -6.64
N ALA A 217 -2.51 14.97 -5.39
CA ALA A 217 -3.73 14.33 -4.92
C ALA A 217 -4.56 15.29 -4.05
N THR A 218 -5.88 15.26 -4.22
CA THR A 218 -6.83 16.02 -3.41
C THR A 218 -7.62 15.04 -2.56
N PHE A 219 -7.62 15.26 -1.24
CA PHE A 219 -8.27 14.40 -0.28
C PHE A 219 -9.41 15.10 0.44
N ARG A 220 -10.46 14.35 0.74
CA ARG A 220 -11.41 14.69 1.76
C ARG A 220 -10.76 14.48 3.12
N LEU A 221 -10.89 15.46 4.00
CA LEU A 221 -10.37 15.45 5.37
C LEU A 221 -11.45 15.02 6.37
N HIS A 222 -10.98 14.66 7.55
CA HIS A 222 -11.82 14.42 8.72
C HIS A 222 -11.33 15.27 9.89
N PRO A 223 -12.22 15.68 10.81
CA PRO A 223 -11.80 16.28 12.08
C PRO A 223 -10.98 15.28 12.89
N LEU A 224 -9.96 15.76 13.57
CA LEU A 224 -9.25 14.95 14.57
C LEU A 224 -10.22 14.59 15.71
N PRO A 225 -10.28 13.32 16.13
CA PRO A 225 -11.11 12.93 17.26
C PRO A 225 -10.57 13.54 18.56
N ALA A 226 -11.46 13.99 19.45
CA ALA A 226 -11.09 14.53 20.75
C ALA A 226 -10.53 13.44 21.67
N ALA A 227 -11.08 12.22 21.60
CA ALA A 227 -10.64 11.08 22.37
C ALA A 227 -10.54 9.80 21.54
N ARG A 228 -9.71 8.88 22.02
CA ARG A 228 -9.52 7.52 21.51
C ARG A 228 -9.52 6.54 22.67
N ALA A 229 -10.08 5.34 22.44
CA ALA A 229 -9.92 4.21 23.34
C ALA A 229 -9.72 2.92 22.54
N TYR A 230 -8.86 2.07 23.04
CA TYR A 230 -8.59 0.73 22.55
C TYR A 230 -9.20 -0.27 23.51
N VAL A 231 -10.01 -1.18 22.98
CA VAL A 231 -10.58 -2.27 23.77
C VAL A 231 -9.99 -3.57 23.26
N THR A 232 -9.32 -4.34 24.11
CA THR A 232 -8.59 -5.56 23.72
C THR A 232 -9.13 -6.78 24.45
N ALA A 233 -9.12 -7.92 23.76
CA ALA A 233 -9.45 -9.23 24.33
C ALA A 233 -8.60 -10.31 23.66
N GLU A 234 -8.42 -11.46 24.34
CA GLU A 234 -7.71 -12.61 23.82
C GLU A 234 -8.63 -13.83 23.80
N TYR A 235 -8.52 -14.65 22.76
CA TYR A 235 -9.31 -15.85 22.56
C TYR A 235 -8.42 -17.03 22.18
N VAL A 236 -8.75 -18.22 22.68
CA VAL A 236 -8.10 -19.46 22.28
C VAL A 236 -8.81 -20.10 21.08
N SER A 237 -10.13 -19.97 21.03
CA SER A 237 -10.97 -20.55 19.97
C SER A 237 -11.10 -19.60 18.78
N VAL A 238 -10.82 -20.09 17.56
CA VAL A 238 -11.03 -19.36 16.31
C VAL A 238 -12.51 -18.96 16.15
N SER A 239 -13.44 -19.87 16.46
CA SER A 239 -14.89 -19.61 16.35
C SER A 239 -15.31 -18.45 17.25
N VAL A 240 -14.90 -18.44 18.52
CA VAL A 240 -15.22 -17.37 19.48
C VAL A 240 -14.61 -16.03 19.05
N ALA A 241 -13.37 -16.04 18.55
CA ALA A 241 -12.73 -14.83 18.02
C ALA A 241 -13.49 -14.28 16.81
N CYS A 242 -13.95 -15.14 15.89
CA CYS A 242 -14.74 -14.73 14.74
C CYS A 242 -16.09 -14.13 15.12
N ASP A 243 -16.77 -14.70 16.10
CA ASP A 243 -18.03 -14.17 16.63
C ASP A 243 -17.80 -12.78 17.27
N ALA A 244 -16.71 -12.62 18.03
CA ALA A 244 -16.33 -11.34 18.62
C ALA A 244 -15.99 -10.27 17.56
N VAL A 245 -15.26 -10.63 16.49
CA VAL A 245 -14.98 -9.73 15.35
C VAL A 245 -16.29 -9.31 14.68
N ALA A 246 -17.20 -10.26 14.39
CA ALA A 246 -18.48 -9.98 13.78
C ALA A 246 -19.35 -9.08 14.67
N ALA A 247 -19.39 -9.35 15.97
CA ALA A 247 -20.11 -8.54 16.95
C ALA A 247 -19.57 -7.12 17.01
N ALA A 248 -18.24 -6.93 17.11
CA ALA A 248 -17.60 -5.63 17.15
C ALA A 248 -17.81 -4.82 15.86
N ALA A 249 -17.66 -5.46 14.69
CA ALA A 249 -17.78 -4.81 13.40
C ALA A 249 -19.22 -4.37 13.06
N ASN A 250 -20.23 -5.15 13.51
CA ASN A 250 -21.64 -4.87 13.25
C ASN A 250 -22.35 -4.13 14.41
N SER A 251 -21.63 -3.81 15.48
CA SER A 251 -22.25 -3.16 16.64
C SER A 251 -22.61 -1.69 16.35
N PRO A 252 -23.65 -1.16 16.99
CA PRO A 252 -24.00 0.27 16.90
C PRO A 252 -22.98 1.17 17.61
N LEU A 253 -21.94 0.58 18.21
CA LEU A 253 -20.86 1.32 18.91
C LEU A 253 -19.90 2.01 17.94
N VAL A 254 -20.03 1.78 16.64
CA VAL A 254 -19.28 2.46 15.56
C VAL A 254 -17.76 2.36 15.77
N SER A 255 -17.23 1.17 15.61
CA SER A 255 -15.80 0.89 15.67
C SER A 255 -15.04 1.62 14.54
N SER A 256 -13.94 2.29 14.87
CA SER A 256 -13.05 2.89 13.87
C SER A 256 -12.11 1.88 13.25
N ALA A 257 -11.71 0.88 14.04
CA ALA A 257 -10.93 -0.28 13.60
C ALA A 257 -11.32 -1.52 14.41
N VAL A 258 -11.20 -2.68 13.77
CA VAL A 258 -11.34 -4.01 14.41
C VAL A 258 -10.20 -4.86 13.88
N GLU A 259 -9.16 -4.98 14.70
CA GLU A 259 -7.87 -5.57 14.34
C GLU A 259 -7.67 -6.91 15.03
N LEU A 260 -7.09 -7.84 14.31
CA LEU A 260 -6.73 -9.16 14.81
C LEU A 260 -5.21 -9.36 14.73
N GLY A 261 -4.64 -10.00 15.74
CA GLY A 261 -3.25 -10.45 15.75
C GLY A 261 -3.15 -11.88 16.26
N ARG A 262 -2.41 -12.72 15.55
CA ARG A 262 -2.02 -14.08 15.95
C ARG A 262 -0.54 -14.26 15.59
N PRO A 263 0.37 -14.01 16.56
CA PRO A 263 1.82 -14.00 16.29
C PRO A 263 2.39 -15.38 15.99
N GLU A 264 1.72 -16.44 16.46
CA GLU A 264 2.17 -17.84 16.31
C GLU A 264 0.99 -18.74 15.94
N PRO A 265 1.18 -19.75 15.08
CA PRO A 265 0.19 -20.78 14.83
C PRO A 265 -0.23 -21.50 16.11
N GLY A 266 -1.54 -21.74 16.27
CA GLY A 266 -2.06 -22.37 17.51
C GLY A 266 -2.01 -21.48 18.77
N GLY A 267 -1.38 -20.31 18.72
CA GLY A 267 -1.34 -19.34 19.81
C GLY A 267 -2.66 -18.57 19.99
N PRO A 268 -2.77 -17.75 21.05
CA PRO A 268 -3.96 -16.95 21.31
C PRO A 268 -4.19 -15.94 20.20
N ILE A 269 -5.45 -15.71 19.90
CA ILE A 269 -5.93 -14.71 18.95
C ILE A 269 -6.22 -13.43 19.74
N ARG A 270 -5.49 -12.37 19.43
CA ARG A 270 -5.68 -11.04 20.02
C ARG A 270 -6.66 -10.26 19.15
N LEU A 271 -7.66 -9.69 19.78
CA LEU A 271 -8.62 -8.79 19.15
C LEU A 271 -8.49 -7.41 19.77
N GLY A 272 -8.46 -6.38 18.94
CA GLY A 272 -8.43 -4.99 19.36
C GLY A 272 -9.43 -4.16 18.59
N VAL A 273 -10.18 -3.32 19.28
CA VAL A 273 -11.17 -2.41 18.73
C VAL A 273 -10.79 -0.99 19.08
N LEU A 274 -10.69 -0.12 18.07
CA LEU A 274 -10.50 1.33 18.25
C LEU A 274 -11.84 2.04 18.20
N LEU A 275 -12.09 2.88 19.20
CA LEU A 275 -13.22 3.80 19.28
C LEU A 275 -12.69 5.24 19.28
N GLU A 276 -13.30 6.12 18.49
CA GLU A 276 -12.91 7.52 18.35
C GLU A 276 -14.14 8.44 18.46
N GLY A 277 -13.96 9.64 19.03
CA GLY A 277 -15.03 10.65 19.10
C GLY A 277 -14.84 11.65 20.25
N SER A 278 -15.94 12.10 20.88
CA SER A 278 -15.90 12.91 22.10
C SER A 278 -15.51 12.09 23.32
N ASP A 279 -14.96 12.72 24.33
CA ASP A 279 -14.50 12.06 25.57
C ASP A 279 -15.58 11.19 26.22
N ASP A 280 -16.76 11.78 26.54
CA ASP A 280 -17.86 11.04 27.14
C ASP A 280 -18.38 9.91 26.26
N GLY A 281 -18.46 10.18 24.93
CA GLY A 281 -18.92 9.21 23.95
C GLY A 281 -17.96 8.02 23.80
N VAL A 282 -16.66 8.26 23.85
CA VAL A 282 -15.64 7.20 23.78
C VAL A 282 -15.66 6.39 25.06
N GLN A 283 -15.71 7.04 26.23
CA GLN A 283 -15.78 6.36 27.54
C GLN A 283 -16.99 5.43 27.61
N ALA A 284 -18.20 5.93 27.32
CA ALA A 284 -19.42 5.11 27.40
C ALA A 284 -19.40 3.93 26.41
N ARG A 285 -18.88 4.14 25.18
CA ARG A 285 -18.84 3.08 24.16
C ARG A 285 -17.73 2.05 24.43
N SER A 286 -16.61 2.47 25.03
CA SER A 286 -15.52 1.53 25.35
C SER A 286 -15.91 0.55 26.45
N MET A 287 -16.64 0.98 27.46
CA MET A 287 -17.20 0.08 28.47
C MET A 287 -18.14 -0.96 27.86
N ARG A 288 -19.08 -0.53 27.01
CA ARG A 288 -20.00 -1.45 26.32
C ARG A 288 -19.28 -2.39 25.35
N MET A 289 -18.21 -1.92 24.72
CA MET A 289 -17.38 -2.75 23.86
C MET A 289 -16.63 -3.80 24.67
N ALA A 290 -16.11 -3.43 25.86
CA ALA A 290 -15.46 -4.37 26.76
C ALA A 290 -16.42 -5.49 27.21
N ASP A 291 -17.66 -5.15 27.55
CA ASP A 291 -18.70 -6.12 27.87
C ASP A 291 -19.01 -7.02 26.67
N LEU A 292 -19.14 -6.45 25.47
CA LEU A 292 -19.41 -7.16 24.21
C LEU A 292 -18.31 -8.19 23.87
N LEU A 293 -17.05 -7.87 24.20
CA LEU A 293 -15.90 -8.74 23.98
C LEU A 293 -15.64 -9.74 25.13
N GLY A 294 -16.52 -9.80 26.12
CA GLY A 294 -16.37 -10.70 27.26
C GLY A 294 -15.37 -10.24 28.31
N ASN A 295 -15.53 -9.01 28.82
CA ASN A 295 -14.64 -8.33 29.76
C ASN A 295 -13.27 -7.92 29.15
N GLY A 296 -13.31 -7.27 28.01
CA GLY A 296 -12.12 -6.70 27.38
C GLY A 296 -11.45 -5.61 28.23
N GLU A 297 -10.15 -5.44 28.06
CA GLU A 297 -9.39 -4.36 28.68
C GLU A 297 -9.52 -3.06 27.87
N VAL A 298 -9.73 -1.93 28.58
CA VAL A 298 -9.83 -0.60 27.99
C VAL A 298 -8.55 0.19 28.26
N SER A 299 -7.95 0.78 27.23
CA SER A 299 -6.76 1.63 27.31
C SER A 299 -6.91 2.85 26.41
N ALA A 300 -6.32 3.98 26.81
CA ALA A 300 -6.18 5.15 25.94
C ALA A 300 -5.05 4.98 24.91
N GLU A 301 -4.07 4.12 25.19
CA GLU A 301 -2.93 3.84 24.32
C GLU A 301 -3.14 2.56 23.53
N PRO A 302 -2.61 2.50 22.29
CA PRO A 302 -2.67 1.28 21.49
C PRO A 302 -1.89 0.16 22.19
N PRO A 303 -2.38 -1.10 22.12
CA PRO A 303 -1.62 -2.22 22.62
C PRO A 303 -0.32 -2.40 21.79
N SER A 304 0.73 -2.94 22.40
CA SER A 304 2.06 -3.08 21.77
C SER A 304 2.04 -3.90 20.47
N TRP A 305 1.05 -4.77 20.31
CA TRP A 305 0.84 -5.58 19.11
C TRP A 305 -0.07 -4.92 18.07
N TRP A 306 -0.56 -3.68 18.32
CA TRP A 306 -1.45 -2.99 17.37
C TRP A 306 -0.81 -2.94 15.99
N PRO A 307 -1.49 -3.44 14.94
CA PRO A 307 -0.87 -3.54 13.64
C PRO A 307 -0.60 -2.16 13.07
N GLY A 308 0.64 -1.94 12.67
CA GLY A 308 1.02 -0.81 11.84
C GLY A 308 0.75 -1.07 10.35
N ALA A 309 1.32 -0.23 9.50
CA ALA A 309 1.34 -0.51 8.08
C ALA A 309 2.13 -1.81 7.81
N PRO A 310 1.62 -2.71 6.95
CA PRO A 310 2.25 -3.99 6.70
C PRO A 310 3.66 -3.84 6.13
N GLN A 311 4.60 -4.56 6.68
CA GLN A 311 6.00 -4.58 6.24
C GLN A 311 6.54 -6.00 6.33
N ALA A 312 7.41 -6.37 5.38
CA ALA A 312 8.23 -7.57 5.47
C ALA A 312 9.59 -7.20 6.05
N GLY A 313 10.06 -7.97 7.00
CA GLY A 313 11.44 -7.96 7.44
C GLY A 313 12.39 -8.55 6.41
N PRO A 314 13.71 -8.49 6.65
CA PRO A 314 14.70 -9.08 5.75
C PRO A 314 14.48 -10.58 5.58
N GLY A 315 14.32 -11.03 4.33
CA GLY A 315 14.12 -12.44 4.01
C GLY A 315 12.71 -12.98 4.25
N GLU A 316 11.82 -12.20 4.84
CA GLU A 316 10.42 -12.61 5.05
C GLU A 316 9.58 -12.52 3.79
N THR A 317 8.50 -13.31 3.77
CA THR A 317 7.46 -13.24 2.75
C THR A 317 6.19 -12.65 3.36
N LEU A 318 5.72 -11.54 2.79
CA LEU A 318 4.50 -10.85 3.19
C LEU A 318 3.37 -11.15 2.21
N ILE A 319 2.28 -11.69 2.73
CA ILE A 319 1.10 -12.08 1.97
C ILE A 319 -0.10 -11.28 2.46
N ARG A 320 -0.88 -10.71 1.55
CA ARG A 320 -2.18 -10.11 1.85
C ARG A 320 -3.28 -11.09 1.51
N VAL A 321 -4.18 -11.32 2.45
CA VAL A 321 -5.43 -12.07 2.25
C VAL A 321 -6.58 -11.09 2.37
N SER A 322 -7.38 -10.97 1.31
CA SER A 322 -8.60 -10.16 1.29
C SER A 322 -9.80 -11.12 1.24
N PHE A 323 -10.80 -10.90 2.09
CA PHE A 323 -11.90 -11.84 2.26
C PHE A 323 -13.17 -11.14 2.75
N TRP A 324 -14.31 -11.78 2.61
CA TRP A 324 -15.52 -11.35 3.28
C TRP A 324 -15.41 -11.64 4.78
N VAL A 325 -15.83 -10.73 5.65
CA VAL A 325 -15.69 -10.88 7.11
C VAL A 325 -16.25 -12.22 7.62
N SER A 326 -17.31 -12.74 7.00
CA SER A 326 -17.88 -14.06 7.30
C SER A 326 -16.97 -15.25 6.99
N ALA A 327 -15.93 -15.05 6.17
CA ALA A 327 -14.95 -16.11 5.85
C ALA A 327 -13.71 -16.06 6.75
N LEU A 328 -13.68 -15.22 7.78
CA LEU A 328 -12.52 -15.07 8.66
C LEU A 328 -12.06 -16.40 9.27
N GLY A 329 -12.99 -17.20 9.81
CA GLY A 329 -12.66 -18.49 10.39
C GLY A 329 -11.98 -19.42 9.39
N HIS A 330 -12.57 -19.53 8.20
CA HIS A 330 -11.99 -20.33 7.12
C HIS A 330 -10.59 -19.87 6.72
N VAL A 331 -10.35 -18.55 6.66
CA VAL A 331 -9.02 -17.99 6.33
C VAL A 331 -8.00 -18.33 7.42
N LEU A 332 -8.36 -18.25 8.69
CA LEU A 332 -7.47 -18.58 9.80
C LEU A 332 -7.12 -20.07 9.82
N ASP A 333 -8.14 -20.95 9.68
CA ASP A 333 -7.97 -22.40 9.62
C ASP A 333 -7.14 -22.82 8.39
N ALA A 334 -7.40 -22.20 7.23
CA ALA A 334 -6.63 -22.43 6.01
C ALA A 334 -5.16 -22.02 6.15
N ALA A 335 -4.88 -20.90 6.81
CA ALA A 335 -3.51 -20.45 7.06
C ALA A 335 -2.77 -21.40 8.02
N GLU A 336 -3.44 -21.91 9.04
CA GLU A 336 -2.87 -22.88 9.98
C GLU A 336 -2.62 -24.24 9.29
N ALA A 337 -3.59 -24.75 8.55
CA ALA A 337 -3.45 -25.99 7.81
C ALA A 337 -2.33 -25.92 6.74
N ALA A 338 -2.25 -24.80 6.01
CA ALA A 338 -1.22 -24.57 5.00
C ALA A 338 0.21 -24.51 5.59
N ALA A 339 0.35 -24.19 6.86
CA ALA A 339 1.63 -24.09 7.55
C ALA A 339 2.22 -25.46 7.95
N LEU A 340 1.36 -26.48 8.13
CA LEU A 340 1.79 -27.80 8.64
C LEU A 340 2.71 -28.55 7.66
N GLY A 341 2.36 -28.60 6.37
CA GLY A 341 3.12 -29.33 5.36
C GLY A 341 4.55 -28.79 5.19
N PRO A 342 4.74 -27.51 4.89
CA PRO A 342 6.06 -26.92 4.75
C PRO A 342 6.78 -26.65 6.08
N GLY A 343 6.12 -26.82 7.23
CA GLY A 343 6.71 -26.59 8.55
C GLY A 343 7.06 -25.13 8.82
N VAL A 344 6.27 -24.18 8.33
CA VAL A 344 6.45 -22.74 8.59
C VAL A 344 5.61 -22.27 9.77
N ALA A 345 6.04 -21.18 10.44
CA ALA A 345 5.33 -20.56 11.53
C ALA A 345 4.89 -19.13 11.14
N PRO A 346 3.80 -18.97 10.37
CA PRO A 346 3.36 -17.66 9.92
C PRO A 346 2.73 -16.86 11.06
N ALA A 347 3.04 -15.57 11.13
CA ALA A 347 2.30 -14.61 11.93
C ALA A 347 1.16 -14.01 11.11
N VAL A 348 0.00 -13.80 11.74
CA VAL A 348 -1.18 -13.22 11.10
C VAL A 348 -1.57 -11.95 11.85
N ALA A 349 -1.79 -10.84 11.14
CA ALA A 349 -2.29 -9.60 11.72
C ALA A 349 -3.06 -8.77 10.67
N GLY A 350 -4.00 -7.94 11.12
CA GLY A 350 -4.65 -6.96 10.24
C GLY A 350 -6.09 -6.66 10.58
N SER A 351 -6.75 -5.96 9.66
CA SER A 351 -8.10 -5.41 9.80
C SER A 351 -9.16 -6.49 9.56
N ALA A 352 -9.38 -7.35 10.55
CA ALA A 352 -10.36 -8.44 10.46
C ALA A 352 -11.77 -7.93 10.19
N GLY A 353 -12.16 -6.81 10.83
CA GLY A 353 -13.45 -6.16 10.59
C GLY A 353 -13.64 -5.58 9.18
N ALA A 354 -12.54 -5.34 8.47
CA ALA A 354 -12.55 -4.87 7.07
C ALA A 354 -12.19 -5.98 6.06
N GLY A 355 -12.04 -7.23 6.50
CA GLY A 355 -11.76 -8.37 5.64
C GLY A 355 -10.38 -8.35 4.99
N VAL A 356 -9.36 -7.86 5.70
CA VAL A 356 -7.96 -7.84 5.22
C VAL A 356 -7.02 -8.31 6.31
N LEU A 357 -6.32 -9.40 6.07
CA LEU A 357 -5.23 -9.87 6.92
C LEU A 357 -3.90 -9.88 6.15
N TYR A 358 -2.83 -9.74 6.88
CA TYR A 358 -1.47 -9.90 6.41
C TYR A 358 -0.86 -11.10 7.11
N VAL A 359 -0.28 -11.99 6.31
CA VAL A 359 0.41 -13.18 6.79
C VAL A 359 1.89 -12.99 6.50
N THR A 360 2.69 -12.99 7.55
CA THR A 360 4.15 -12.90 7.45
C THR A 360 4.75 -14.27 7.67
N VAL A 361 5.41 -14.81 6.63
CA VAL A 361 6.18 -16.05 6.73
C VAL A 361 7.62 -15.69 7.06
N PRO A 362 8.20 -16.23 8.14
CA PRO A 362 9.56 -15.93 8.55
C PRO A 362 10.58 -16.27 7.48
N ALA A 363 11.73 -15.59 7.55
CA ALA A 363 12.89 -15.89 6.72
C ALA A 363 13.40 -17.32 6.97
N ALA A 364 13.70 -18.04 5.89
CA ALA A 364 14.27 -19.38 5.94
C ALA A 364 15.41 -19.54 4.91
N ALA A 365 16.31 -20.50 5.17
CA ALA A 365 17.41 -20.79 4.25
C ALA A 365 16.90 -21.36 2.92
N ASP A 366 15.84 -22.18 2.92
CA ASP A 366 15.17 -22.68 1.73
C ASP A 366 13.91 -21.83 1.43
N ALA A 367 13.77 -21.49 0.17
CA ALA A 367 12.63 -20.73 -0.36
C ALA A 367 11.38 -21.61 -0.64
N GLY A 368 11.52 -22.92 -0.66
CA GLY A 368 10.45 -23.88 -0.94
C GLY A 368 9.25 -23.75 0.00
N PRO A 369 9.48 -23.81 1.31
CA PRO A 369 8.44 -23.74 2.31
C PRO A 369 7.52 -22.51 2.20
N ALA A 370 8.09 -21.31 2.00
CA ALA A 370 7.30 -20.09 1.88
C ALA A 370 6.47 -20.07 0.57
N ALA A 371 7.03 -20.55 -0.53
CA ALA A 371 6.31 -20.66 -1.81
C ALA A 371 5.21 -21.73 -1.76
N GLU A 372 5.46 -22.84 -1.09
CA GLU A 372 4.48 -23.92 -0.88
C GLU A 372 3.32 -23.43 0.00
N PHE A 373 3.63 -22.78 1.12
CA PHE A 373 2.63 -22.16 1.98
C PHE A 373 1.70 -21.24 1.20
N ALA A 374 2.26 -20.30 0.43
CA ALA A 374 1.45 -19.37 -0.36
C ALA A 374 0.56 -20.06 -1.39
N GLY A 375 1.06 -21.11 -2.05
CA GLY A 375 0.29 -21.92 -3.00
C GLY A 375 -0.84 -22.70 -2.34
N THR A 376 -0.55 -23.36 -1.21
CA THR A 376 -1.52 -24.15 -0.44
C THR A 376 -2.60 -23.24 0.14
N LEU A 377 -2.23 -22.07 0.71
CA LEU A 377 -3.20 -21.09 1.22
C LEU A 377 -4.14 -20.62 0.10
N ARG A 378 -3.61 -20.29 -1.10
CA ARG A 378 -4.43 -19.92 -2.26
C ARG A 378 -5.43 -20.99 -2.65
N ALA A 379 -4.98 -22.25 -2.70
CA ALA A 379 -5.84 -23.38 -3.05
C ALA A 379 -6.94 -23.59 -2.00
N ALA A 380 -6.60 -23.48 -0.73
CA ALA A 380 -7.54 -23.68 0.38
C ALA A 380 -8.68 -22.64 0.40
N VAL A 381 -8.38 -21.36 0.07
CA VAL A 381 -9.40 -20.29 0.08
C VAL A 381 -10.02 -20.03 -1.30
N ALA A 382 -9.69 -20.83 -2.31
CA ALA A 382 -10.24 -20.69 -3.65
C ALA A 382 -11.76 -20.93 -3.64
N GLY A 383 -12.53 -20.05 -4.30
CA GLY A 383 -14.00 -20.14 -4.35
C GLY A 383 -14.75 -19.40 -3.25
N GLU A 384 -14.10 -19.02 -2.15
CA GLU A 384 -14.69 -18.33 -0.99
C GLU A 384 -14.74 -16.79 -1.14
N ARG A 385 -14.63 -16.28 -2.36
CA ARG A 385 -14.48 -14.83 -2.62
C ARG A 385 -13.31 -14.21 -1.85
N CYS A 386 -12.25 -14.98 -1.68
CA CYS A 386 -11.01 -14.58 -1.08
C CYS A 386 -9.96 -14.29 -2.16
N GLY A 387 -9.06 -13.35 -1.87
CA GLY A 387 -7.90 -13.04 -2.72
C GLY A 387 -6.61 -13.15 -1.91
N VAL A 388 -5.62 -13.88 -2.44
CA VAL A 388 -4.31 -14.06 -1.81
C VAL A 388 -3.23 -13.51 -2.74
N VAL A 389 -2.57 -12.43 -2.31
CA VAL A 389 -1.52 -11.73 -3.06
C VAL A 389 -0.25 -11.71 -2.23
N VAL A 390 0.85 -12.17 -2.79
CA VAL A 390 2.17 -12.01 -2.18
C VAL A 390 2.64 -10.59 -2.47
N LEU A 391 2.75 -9.76 -1.42
CA LEU A 391 3.16 -8.36 -1.54
C LEU A 391 4.67 -8.22 -1.67
N ALA A 392 5.41 -8.97 -0.86
CA ALA A 392 6.87 -8.96 -0.87
C ALA A 392 7.40 -10.36 -0.59
N ALA A 393 8.47 -10.74 -1.27
CA ALA A 393 9.16 -12.01 -1.05
C ALA A 393 10.61 -11.94 -1.54
N PRO A 394 11.53 -12.73 -0.98
CA PRO A 394 12.88 -12.94 -1.54
C PRO A 394 12.83 -13.44 -2.99
N ALA A 395 13.89 -13.18 -3.76
CA ALA A 395 13.95 -13.59 -5.17
C ALA A 395 13.75 -15.08 -5.37
N ALA A 396 14.41 -15.89 -4.56
CA ALA A 396 14.30 -17.35 -4.64
C ALA A 396 12.86 -17.85 -4.36
N VAL A 397 12.12 -17.17 -3.46
CA VAL A 397 10.70 -17.46 -3.23
C VAL A 397 9.86 -17.08 -4.44
N ARG A 398 10.11 -15.88 -5.04
CA ARG A 398 9.39 -15.43 -6.24
C ARG A 398 9.56 -16.38 -7.42
N GLU A 399 10.77 -16.89 -7.63
CA GLU A 399 11.06 -17.88 -8.68
C GLU A 399 10.24 -19.16 -8.50
N LYS A 400 10.17 -19.67 -7.26
CA LYS A 400 9.36 -20.86 -6.93
C LYS A 400 7.84 -20.59 -7.00
N LEU A 401 7.41 -19.34 -6.83
CA LEU A 401 6.00 -18.93 -6.99
C LEU A 401 5.56 -18.90 -8.47
N ALA A 402 6.45 -18.76 -9.45
CA ALA A 402 6.08 -18.66 -10.87
C ALA A 402 5.20 -19.84 -11.33
N GLY A 403 5.50 -21.07 -10.90
CA GLY A 403 4.67 -22.26 -11.17
C GLY A 403 3.40 -22.39 -10.29
N ARG A 404 3.16 -21.46 -9.36
CA ARG A 404 2.09 -21.49 -8.35
C ARG A 404 1.19 -20.24 -8.39
N GLY A 405 1.06 -19.60 -9.55
CA GLY A 405 0.27 -18.37 -9.76
C GLY A 405 1.04 -17.07 -9.49
N GLY A 406 2.38 -17.12 -9.40
CA GLY A 406 3.22 -15.94 -9.22
C GLY A 406 2.90 -15.13 -7.94
N MET A 407 3.21 -13.84 -7.96
CA MET A 407 2.94 -12.93 -6.83
C MET A 407 1.44 -12.65 -6.66
N ASN A 408 0.68 -12.56 -7.74
CA ASN A 408 -0.70 -12.06 -7.74
C ASN A 408 -1.77 -13.15 -7.61
N GLY A 409 -1.46 -14.42 -7.89
CA GLY A 409 -2.48 -15.48 -8.00
C GLY A 409 -3.44 -15.21 -9.16
N THR A 410 -4.66 -15.72 -9.06
CA THR A 410 -5.73 -15.45 -10.03
C THR A 410 -6.25 -14.03 -9.84
N VAL A 411 -6.22 -13.23 -10.92
CA VAL A 411 -6.66 -11.82 -10.91
C VAL A 411 -8.01 -11.71 -11.64
N PRO A 412 -9.12 -11.47 -10.92
CA PRO A 412 -10.41 -11.26 -11.56
C PRO A 412 -10.39 -9.99 -12.44
N GLY A 413 -11.00 -10.06 -13.62
CA GLY A 413 -11.11 -8.88 -14.51
C GLY A 413 -9.80 -8.47 -15.19
N LEU A 414 -8.80 -9.33 -15.27
CA LEU A 414 -7.50 -9.05 -15.86
C LEU A 414 -7.57 -8.49 -17.28
N ALA A 415 -8.50 -8.98 -18.12
CA ALA A 415 -8.70 -8.46 -19.48
C ALA A 415 -9.09 -6.98 -19.49
N LEU A 416 -9.98 -6.57 -18.56
CA LEU A 416 -10.32 -5.16 -18.39
C LEU A 416 -9.14 -4.34 -17.88
N MET A 417 -8.39 -4.87 -16.91
CA MET A 417 -7.19 -4.20 -16.39
C MET A 417 -6.15 -3.99 -17.49
N ARG A 418 -5.93 -4.97 -18.38
CA ARG A 418 -5.05 -4.84 -19.54
C ARG A 418 -5.54 -3.75 -20.49
N ALA A 419 -6.82 -3.74 -20.83
CA ALA A 419 -7.39 -2.69 -21.69
C ALA A 419 -7.22 -1.29 -21.09
N VAL A 420 -7.35 -1.12 -19.75
CA VAL A 420 -7.04 0.14 -19.07
C VAL A 420 -5.55 0.47 -19.17
N LYS A 421 -4.66 -0.50 -18.92
CA LYS A 421 -3.20 -0.30 -19.06
C LYS A 421 -2.84 0.17 -20.45
N ASP A 422 -3.37 -0.47 -21.49
CA ASP A 422 -3.10 -0.13 -22.90
C ASP A 422 -3.55 1.30 -23.25
N GLN A 423 -4.62 1.81 -22.61
CA GLN A 423 -5.08 3.18 -22.80
C GLN A 423 -4.22 4.22 -22.08
N PHE A 424 -3.69 3.89 -20.89
CA PHE A 424 -2.89 4.81 -20.09
C PHE A 424 -1.40 4.79 -20.47
N ASP A 425 -0.89 3.62 -20.85
CA ASP A 425 0.51 3.38 -21.18
C ASP A 425 0.65 2.36 -22.33
N PRO A 426 0.32 2.74 -23.56
CA PRO A 426 0.34 1.84 -24.71
C PRO A 426 1.73 1.28 -25.04
N GLY A 427 2.79 1.95 -24.61
CA GLY A 427 4.17 1.48 -24.74
C GLY A 427 4.65 0.55 -23.62
N HIS A 428 3.81 0.27 -22.62
CA HIS A 428 4.13 -0.56 -21.45
C HIS A 428 5.44 -0.16 -20.74
N ARG A 429 5.71 1.15 -20.67
CA ARG A 429 6.96 1.71 -20.12
C ARG A 429 6.89 2.09 -18.65
N MET A 430 5.66 2.28 -18.12
CA MET A 430 5.43 2.63 -16.72
C MET A 430 5.51 1.41 -15.82
N ALA A 431 6.55 1.34 -15.02
CA ALA A 431 6.82 0.25 -14.07
C ALA A 431 6.63 -1.16 -14.70
N PRO A 432 7.33 -1.47 -15.81
CA PRO A 432 7.12 -2.71 -16.55
C PRO A 432 7.25 -3.93 -15.63
N GLY A 433 6.46 -4.98 -15.89
CA GLY A 433 6.45 -6.20 -15.09
C GLY A 433 5.74 -6.12 -13.73
N ARG A 434 5.39 -4.92 -13.25
CA ARG A 434 4.62 -4.74 -11.99
C ARG A 434 3.12 -4.98 -12.17
N PHE A 435 2.64 -4.84 -13.37
CA PHE A 435 1.25 -5.17 -13.69
C PHE A 435 1.02 -6.69 -13.52
N PRO A 436 -0.17 -7.15 -13.08
CA PRO A 436 -0.48 -8.57 -13.00
C PRO A 436 -0.15 -9.31 -14.30
N GLU A 437 0.49 -10.47 -14.19
CA GLU A 437 1.00 -11.29 -15.30
C GLU A 437 2.10 -10.65 -16.17
N GLY A 438 2.76 -9.59 -15.66
CA GLY A 438 3.98 -9.06 -16.29
C GLY A 438 3.77 -8.21 -17.54
N ALA A 439 2.54 -7.77 -17.82
CA ALA A 439 2.24 -6.87 -18.92
C ALA A 439 2.64 -5.41 -18.61
#